data_be9d71b4cbc8c35530b99bf27122d4d2
#
_entry.id   be9d71b4cbc8c35530b99bf27122d4d2
#
_cell.length_a   1.000
_cell.length_b   1.000
_cell.length_c   1.000
_cell.angle_alpha   90.00
_cell.angle_beta   90.00
_cell.angle_gamma   90.00
#
_symmetry.space_group_name_H-M   'P 1'
#
loop_
_entity.id
_entity.type
_entity.pdbx_description
1 polymer ?
#
loop_
_entity_poly.entity_id
_entity_poly.type
_entity_poly.pdbx_seq_one_letter_code
_entity_poly.pdbx_strand_id
1 'polypeptide(L)'
;MRRAVLTLLPLLVLGTPGSPAAGTAPATAAAGWTWPVDGPRIVERPFLAPATPYAAGHRGADLAAASAGVEVRAVTSGIVHFAGVVVDRPVITVRTGQVLATVEPVTPVVAAGERVEAGQVIGTLEPGHCARPCVHLGVRLAGEYVSPLLYLGGLQRAVLLPLDLPAAQTRGWGRAQARGCAVRYTEARRSALTCV
;
A
#
# COMPACT_ATOMS: atom_id res chain seq x y z
N MET A 1 30.80 22.86 84.33
CA MET A 1 31.32 22.45 83.01
C MET A 1 30.56 21.19 82.57
N ARG A 2 29.54 21.35 81.68
CA ARG A 2 28.71 20.23 81.14
C ARG A 2 29.14 20.02 79.70
N ARG A 3 29.70 18.81 79.43
CA ARG A 3 30.12 18.36 78.10
C ARG A 3 28.88 17.77 77.41
N ALA A 4 28.46 18.40 76.29
CA ALA A 4 27.42 17.85 75.42
C ALA A 4 28.10 16.83 74.50
N VAL A 5 27.60 15.60 74.47
CA VAL A 5 27.98 14.53 73.59
C VAL A 5 27.02 14.61 72.40
N LEU A 6 27.55 14.96 71.21
CA LEU A 6 26.82 15.00 69.96
C LEU A 6 26.87 13.62 69.29
N THR A 7 25.78 12.87 69.34
CA THR A 7 25.63 11.59 68.67
C THR A 7 25.28 11.80 67.21
N LEU A 8 26.19 11.45 66.26
CA LEU A 8 25.91 11.40 64.86
C LEU A 8 25.13 10.11 64.53
N LEU A 9 23.93 10.26 63.99
CA LEU A 9 23.11 9.16 63.47
C LEU A 9 23.51 8.97 61.99
N PRO A 10 23.86 7.76 61.53
CA PRO A 10 24.11 7.51 60.10
C PRO A 10 22.80 7.43 59.31
N LEU A 11 22.68 8.27 58.27
CA LEU A 11 21.56 8.27 57.33
C LEU A 11 21.74 7.10 56.38
N LEU A 12 20.90 6.06 56.53
CA LEU A 12 20.84 4.89 55.64
C LEU A 12 20.09 5.28 54.37
N VAL A 13 20.80 5.50 53.27
CA VAL A 13 20.20 5.76 51.93
C VAL A 13 19.78 4.41 51.35
N LEU A 14 18.47 4.11 51.39
CA LEU A 14 17.89 2.97 50.67
C LEU A 14 17.87 3.37 49.14
N GLY A 15 18.77 2.77 48.37
CA GLY A 15 18.73 2.84 46.90
C GLY A 15 17.50 2.10 46.37
N THR A 16 16.61 2.79 45.66
CA THR A 16 15.51 2.19 44.93
C THR A 16 16.06 1.42 43.72
N PRO A 17 15.69 0.15 43.48
CA PRO A 17 16.05 -0.57 42.30
C PRO A 17 15.37 0.10 41.08
N GLY A 18 16.16 0.61 40.15
CA GLY A 18 15.67 1.17 38.88
C GLY A 18 14.95 0.09 38.10
N SER A 19 13.68 0.33 37.76
CA SER A 19 12.93 -0.49 36.80
C SER A 19 13.68 -0.58 35.50
N PRO A 20 13.83 -1.77 34.90
CA PRO A 20 14.38 -1.89 33.55
C PRO A 20 13.46 -1.17 32.59
N ALA A 21 14.01 -0.23 31.81
CA ALA A 21 13.32 0.40 30.69
C ALA A 21 12.86 -0.70 29.75
N ALA A 22 11.54 -0.80 29.54
CA ALA A 22 10.95 -1.66 28.54
C ALA A 22 11.57 -1.31 27.19
N GLY A 23 12.48 -2.14 26.70
CA GLY A 23 13.05 -2.00 25.37
C GLY A 23 11.92 -2.04 24.35
N THR A 24 11.75 -0.95 23.62
CA THR A 24 10.85 -0.89 22.48
C THR A 24 11.33 -1.93 21.47
N ALA A 25 10.63 -3.05 21.38
CA ALA A 25 10.91 -4.04 20.36
C ALA A 25 10.82 -3.33 18.99
N PRO A 26 11.77 -3.58 18.06
CA PRO A 26 11.66 -3.06 16.72
C PRO A 26 10.35 -3.57 16.13
N ALA A 27 9.48 -2.66 15.69
CA ALA A 27 8.28 -2.99 14.97
C ALA A 27 8.68 -3.82 13.76
N THR A 28 8.38 -5.10 13.78
CA THR A 28 8.56 -6.01 12.65
C THR A 28 7.66 -5.53 11.51
N ALA A 29 8.23 -4.74 10.62
CA ALA A 29 7.61 -4.34 9.37
C ALA A 29 7.56 -5.54 8.44
N ALA A 30 6.53 -6.38 8.58
CA ALA A 30 6.18 -7.42 7.61
C ALA A 30 4.74 -7.94 7.78
N ALA A 31 3.85 -7.22 8.40
CA ALA A 31 2.43 -7.45 8.18
C ALA A 31 2.08 -6.68 6.90
N GLY A 32 1.64 -7.37 5.85
CA GLY A 32 1.12 -6.72 4.64
C GLY A 32 0.06 -5.68 5.05
N TRP A 33 -0.04 -4.61 4.27
CA TRP A 33 -1.03 -3.58 4.53
C TRP A 33 -2.46 -4.17 4.50
N THR A 34 -3.35 -3.58 5.28
CA THR A 34 -4.76 -3.93 5.28
C THR A 34 -5.49 -3.23 4.12
N TRP A 35 -6.55 -3.85 3.63
CA TRP A 35 -7.42 -3.22 2.63
C TRP A 35 -8.17 -2.05 3.27
N PRO A 36 -8.27 -0.87 2.60
CA PRO A 36 -8.80 0.34 3.23
C PRO A 36 -10.32 0.34 3.41
N VAL A 37 -11.05 -0.52 2.68
CA VAL A 37 -12.51 -0.65 2.76
C VAL A 37 -12.90 -2.11 2.88
N ASP A 38 -13.98 -2.38 3.59
CA ASP A 38 -14.57 -3.71 3.65
C ASP A 38 -15.28 -4.06 2.35
N GLY A 39 -15.22 -5.33 1.94
CA GLY A 39 -15.87 -5.82 0.73
C GLY A 39 -14.95 -6.62 -0.18
N PRO A 40 -15.34 -6.83 -1.45
CA PRO A 40 -14.54 -7.57 -2.40
C PRO A 40 -13.26 -6.81 -2.75
N ARG A 41 -12.12 -7.52 -2.75
CA ARG A 41 -10.81 -6.96 -3.07
C ARG A 41 -10.65 -6.78 -4.58
N ILE A 42 -11.39 -5.84 -5.14
CA ILE A 42 -11.41 -5.52 -6.58
C ILE A 42 -10.64 -4.23 -6.82
N VAL A 43 -9.72 -4.27 -7.76
CA VAL A 43 -9.02 -3.10 -8.29
C VAL A 43 -9.76 -2.64 -9.54
N GLU A 44 -10.49 -1.52 -9.46
CA GLU A 44 -11.23 -0.93 -10.58
C GLU A 44 -10.28 -0.32 -11.60
N ARG A 45 -9.23 0.35 -11.10
CA ARG A 45 -8.21 0.96 -11.93
C ARG A 45 -6.83 0.79 -11.28
N PRO A 46 -5.89 0.08 -11.93
CA PRO A 46 -4.56 -0.14 -11.39
C PRO A 46 -3.68 1.11 -11.48
N PHE A 47 -2.58 1.10 -10.72
CA PHE A 47 -1.50 2.07 -10.85
C PHE A 47 -0.91 2.05 -12.26
N LEU A 48 -0.71 3.24 -12.82
CA LEU A 48 -0.01 3.46 -14.09
C LEU A 48 1.04 4.55 -13.89
N ALA A 49 2.30 4.14 -13.84
CA ALA A 49 3.41 5.08 -13.64
C ALA A 49 3.40 6.14 -14.75
N PRO A 50 3.40 7.45 -14.40
CA PRO A 50 3.56 8.49 -15.40
C PRO A 50 4.98 8.45 -15.99
N ALA A 51 5.13 8.73 -17.28
CA ALA A 51 6.42 8.76 -17.97
C ALA A 51 7.37 9.85 -17.44
N THR A 52 6.82 10.92 -16.89
CA THR A 52 7.54 12.01 -16.21
C THR A 52 6.71 12.46 -14.99
N PRO A 53 7.28 13.21 -14.01
CA PRO A 53 6.52 13.68 -12.84
C PRO A 53 5.22 14.41 -13.18
N TYR A 54 5.11 15.05 -14.35
CA TYR A 54 3.94 15.82 -14.79
C TYR A 54 3.14 15.14 -15.91
N ALA A 55 3.60 13.99 -16.42
CA ALA A 55 2.88 13.27 -17.46
C ALA A 55 1.58 12.64 -16.95
N ALA A 56 0.70 12.32 -17.89
CA ALA A 56 -0.49 11.54 -17.63
C ALA A 56 -0.12 10.15 -17.06
N GLY A 57 -0.95 9.67 -16.12
CA GLY A 57 -0.77 8.39 -15.45
C GLY A 57 -1.87 8.19 -14.42
N HIS A 58 -1.74 7.16 -13.59
CA HIS A 58 -2.59 6.91 -12.44
C HIS A 58 -1.70 6.68 -11.22
N ARG A 59 -1.58 7.69 -10.34
CA ARG A 59 -0.61 7.73 -9.23
C ARG A 59 -1.02 6.93 -8.00
N GLY A 60 -1.99 6.04 -8.18
CA GLY A 60 -2.50 5.14 -7.15
C GLY A 60 -3.28 3.98 -7.77
N ALA A 61 -4.10 3.33 -6.98
CA ALA A 61 -5.07 2.33 -7.43
C ALA A 61 -6.45 2.68 -6.91
N ASP A 62 -7.47 2.55 -7.76
CA ASP A 62 -8.87 2.71 -7.37
C ASP A 62 -9.40 1.35 -6.91
N LEU A 63 -9.79 1.29 -5.66
CA LEU A 63 -10.24 0.07 -4.99
C LEU A 63 -11.75 0.14 -4.79
N ALA A 64 -12.48 -0.87 -5.27
CA ALA A 64 -13.92 -0.92 -5.18
C ALA A 64 -14.40 -0.85 -3.72
N ALA A 65 -15.44 -0.07 -3.48
CA ALA A 65 -16.16 -0.02 -2.22
C ALA A 65 -17.61 -0.45 -2.42
N ALA A 66 -18.27 -0.95 -1.37
CA ALA A 66 -19.65 -1.40 -1.44
C ALA A 66 -20.62 -0.25 -1.73
N SER A 67 -20.38 0.92 -1.13
CA SER A 67 -21.16 2.15 -1.32
C SER A 67 -20.35 3.38 -0.91
N ALA A 68 -20.81 4.56 -1.28
CA ALA A 68 -20.39 5.78 -0.59
C ALA A 68 -20.90 5.76 0.86
N GLY A 69 -20.23 6.48 1.75
CA GLY A 69 -20.57 6.53 3.17
C GLY A 69 -20.01 5.36 3.99
N VAL A 70 -19.29 4.39 3.38
CA VAL A 70 -18.63 3.33 4.14
C VAL A 70 -17.42 3.86 4.88
N GLU A 71 -17.06 3.18 5.98
CA GLU A 71 -15.84 3.47 6.73
C GLU A 71 -14.60 3.18 5.90
N VAL A 72 -13.64 4.09 5.96
CA VAL A 72 -12.30 3.91 5.40
C VAL A 72 -11.31 3.73 6.53
N ARG A 73 -10.48 2.71 6.39
CA ARG A 73 -9.51 2.28 7.42
C ARG A 73 -8.08 2.58 6.99
N ALA A 74 -7.23 2.85 7.97
CA ALA A 74 -5.80 3.01 7.75
C ALA A 74 -5.20 1.72 7.18
N VAL A 75 -4.55 1.81 6.03
CA VAL A 75 -3.91 0.66 5.38
C VAL A 75 -2.69 0.15 6.16
N THR A 76 -2.08 1.01 6.97
CA THR A 76 -0.90 0.73 7.78
C THR A 76 -0.92 1.56 9.06
N SER A 77 -0.24 1.10 10.09
CA SER A 77 0.01 1.89 11.30
C SER A 77 0.98 3.03 10.99
N GLY A 78 0.77 4.20 11.59
CA GLY A 78 1.63 5.36 11.37
C GLY A 78 1.12 6.63 12.04
N ILE A 79 1.56 7.77 11.53
CA ILE A 79 1.13 9.10 11.94
C ILE A 79 0.35 9.74 10.80
N VAL A 80 -0.79 10.30 11.09
CA VAL A 80 -1.56 11.11 10.12
C VAL A 80 -0.70 12.31 9.72
N HIS A 81 -0.19 12.28 8.51
CA HIS A 81 0.64 13.35 7.96
C HIS A 81 -0.19 14.55 7.48
N PHE A 82 -1.37 14.25 6.95
CA PHE A 82 -2.31 15.23 6.47
C PHE A 82 -3.75 14.69 6.60
N ALA A 83 -4.67 15.56 7.00
CA ALA A 83 -6.11 15.28 6.99
C ALA A 83 -6.83 16.59 6.67
N GLY A 84 -7.49 16.70 5.52
CA GLY A 84 -8.11 17.94 5.07
C GLY A 84 -8.53 17.89 3.62
N VAL A 85 -8.90 19.03 3.06
CA VAL A 85 -9.36 19.15 1.67
C VAL A 85 -8.22 19.64 0.79
N VAL A 86 -8.01 18.95 -0.34
CA VAL A 86 -7.09 19.36 -1.41
C VAL A 86 -7.92 19.69 -2.63
N VAL A 87 -7.94 20.97 -3.01
CA VAL A 87 -8.77 21.55 -4.06
C VAL A 87 -10.27 21.36 -3.75
N ASP A 88 -10.83 20.21 -4.11
CA ASP A 88 -12.27 19.89 -3.99
C ASP A 88 -12.52 18.52 -3.32
N ARG A 89 -11.46 17.87 -2.82
CA ARG A 89 -11.54 16.50 -2.30
C ARG A 89 -10.98 16.38 -0.91
N PRO A 90 -11.66 15.68 0.00
CA PRO A 90 -11.11 15.34 1.29
C PRO A 90 -10.10 14.21 1.14
N VAL A 91 -8.93 14.41 1.75
CA VAL A 91 -7.74 13.56 1.61
C VAL A 91 -7.17 13.27 2.98
N ILE A 92 -6.77 12.02 3.21
CA ILE A 92 -6.02 11.61 4.40
C ILE A 92 -4.72 10.96 3.94
N THR A 93 -3.61 11.39 4.54
CA THR A 93 -2.29 10.79 4.31
C THR A 93 -1.72 10.27 5.62
N VAL A 94 -1.38 8.99 5.66
CA VAL A 94 -0.68 8.35 6.79
C VAL A 94 0.77 8.13 6.40
N ARG A 95 1.69 8.51 7.29
CA ARG A 95 3.13 8.30 7.14
C ARG A 95 3.60 7.15 8.02
N THR A 96 4.31 6.19 7.40
CA THR A 96 5.01 5.12 8.08
C THR A 96 6.46 5.05 7.55
N GLY A 97 7.42 5.48 8.36
CA GLY A 97 8.80 5.65 7.90
C GLY A 97 8.91 6.63 6.73
N GLN A 98 9.44 6.15 5.59
CA GLN A 98 9.57 6.93 4.35
C GLN A 98 8.38 6.80 3.40
N VAL A 99 7.36 6.03 3.78
CA VAL A 99 6.18 5.77 2.96
C VAL A 99 5.05 6.71 3.36
N LEU A 100 4.41 7.31 2.38
CA LEU A 100 3.16 8.06 2.51
C LEU A 100 2.05 7.28 1.81
N ALA A 101 1.04 6.87 2.58
CA ALA A 101 -0.18 6.25 2.08
C ALA A 101 -1.29 7.30 2.10
N THR A 102 -1.86 7.61 0.95
CA THR A 102 -2.90 8.63 0.79
C THR A 102 -4.18 7.98 0.32
N VAL A 103 -5.30 8.28 0.97
CA VAL A 103 -6.64 7.86 0.56
C VAL A 103 -7.50 9.07 0.24
N GLU A 104 -8.28 8.96 -0.85
CA GLU A 104 -9.26 9.97 -1.30
C GLU A 104 -10.42 9.33 -2.08
N PRO A 105 -11.58 9.97 -2.20
CA PRO A 105 -12.07 11.09 -1.39
C PRO A 105 -12.60 10.59 -0.04
N VAL A 106 -12.02 11.00 1.07
CA VAL A 106 -12.34 10.47 2.41
C VAL A 106 -12.45 11.61 3.41
N THR A 107 -13.66 11.86 3.93
CA THR A 107 -13.89 12.83 5.00
C THR A 107 -13.26 12.32 6.29
N PRO A 108 -12.26 13.03 6.86
CA PRO A 108 -11.50 12.53 8.00
C PRO A 108 -12.28 12.58 9.31
N VAL A 109 -12.08 11.56 10.15
CA VAL A 109 -12.45 11.55 11.58
C VAL A 109 -11.21 11.63 12.47
N VAL A 110 -10.03 11.73 11.88
CA VAL A 110 -8.73 11.87 12.53
C VAL A 110 -8.09 13.19 12.17
N ALA A 111 -7.15 13.65 13.01
CA ALA A 111 -6.42 14.90 12.81
C ALA A 111 -4.97 14.66 12.43
N ALA A 112 -4.35 15.65 11.73
CA ALA A 112 -2.92 15.63 11.45
C ALA A 112 -2.11 15.57 12.75
N GLY A 113 -1.09 14.73 12.78
CA GLY A 113 -0.27 14.45 13.97
C GLY A 113 -0.78 13.25 14.80
N GLU A 114 -2.00 12.80 14.62
CA GLU A 114 -2.58 11.65 15.33
C GLU A 114 -1.89 10.34 14.93
N ARG A 115 -1.69 9.45 15.90
CA ARG A 115 -1.22 8.08 15.65
C ARG A 115 -2.41 7.19 15.34
N VAL A 116 -2.29 6.40 14.27
CA VAL A 116 -3.31 5.43 13.87
C VAL A 116 -2.69 4.04 13.72
N GLU A 117 -3.50 3.03 13.97
CA GLU A 117 -3.14 1.63 13.77
C GLU A 117 -3.72 1.10 12.43
N ALA A 118 -3.05 0.10 11.85
CA ALA A 118 -3.58 -0.57 10.66
C ALA A 118 -4.98 -1.13 10.93
N GLY A 119 -5.94 -0.86 10.03
CA GLY A 119 -7.34 -1.25 10.19
C GLY A 119 -8.18 -0.30 11.07
N GLN A 120 -7.60 0.71 11.72
CA GLN A 120 -8.35 1.74 12.43
C GLN A 120 -9.17 2.57 11.45
N VAL A 121 -10.42 2.90 11.78
CA VAL A 121 -11.25 3.83 11.00
C VAL A 121 -10.64 5.22 11.03
N ILE A 122 -10.41 5.80 9.87
CA ILE A 122 -9.80 7.13 9.71
C ILE A 122 -10.73 8.13 9.04
N GLY A 123 -11.83 7.66 8.43
CA GLY A 123 -12.79 8.54 7.79
C GLY A 123 -13.92 7.79 7.11
N THR A 124 -14.69 8.55 6.34
CA THR A 124 -15.86 8.09 5.58
C THR A 124 -15.67 8.38 4.10
N LEU A 125 -15.95 7.39 3.24
CA LEU A 125 -15.80 7.50 1.79
C LEU A 125 -16.83 8.47 1.21
N GLU A 126 -16.36 9.48 0.49
CA GLU A 126 -17.20 10.38 -0.29
C GLU A 126 -17.40 9.86 -1.73
N PRO A 127 -18.52 10.21 -2.38
CA PRO A 127 -18.73 9.88 -3.79
C PRO A 127 -17.89 10.77 -4.72
N GLY A 128 -17.77 10.38 -6.00
CA GLY A 128 -17.35 11.27 -7.09
C GLY A 128 -15.95 11.06 -7.64
N HIS A 129 -15.15 10.11 -7.11
CA HIS A 129 -13.85 9.77 -7.70
C HIS A 129 -13.98 8.82 -8.89
N CYS A 130 -14.79 7.78 -8.77
CA CYS A 130 -15.07 6.79 -9.81
C CYS A 130 -16.55 6.83 -10.23
N ALA A 131 -16.87 6.19 -11.35
CA ALA A 131 -18.27 6.00 -11.77
C ALA A 131 -19.07 5.13 -10.81
N ARG A 132 -18.39 4.19 -10.13
CA ARG A 132 -18.93 3.40 -9.00
C ARG A 132 -18.18 3.78 -7.72
N PRO A 133 -18.75 3.50 -6.52
CA PRO A 133 -18.07 3.80 -5.27
C PRO A 133 -16.68 3.13 -5.23
N CYS A 134 -15.66 3.93 -5.01
CA CYS A 134 -14.27 3.49 -4.92
C CYS A 134 -13.47 4.42 -3.99
N VAL A 135 -12.43 3.89 -3.38
CA VAL A 135 -11.40 4.67 -2.71
C VAL A 135 -10.13 4.65 -3.56
N HIS A 136 -9.58 5.81 -3.85
CA HIS A 136 -8.26 5.94 -4.44
C HIS A 136 -7.20 5.78 -3.35
N LEU A 137 -6.27 4.87 -3.54
CA LEU A 137 -5.11 4.69 -2.67
C LEU A 137 -3.85 5.04 -3.45
N GLY A 138 -3.20 6.12 -3.07
CA GLY A 138 -1.89 6.54 -3.56
C GLY A 138 -0.78 6.15 -2.60
N VAL A 139 0.37 5.72 -3.11
CA VAL A 139 1.55 5.42 -2.29
C VAL A 139 2.77 6.13 -2.85
N ARG A 140 3.50 6.81 -1.95
CA ARG A 140 4.79 7.42 -2.27
C ARG A 140 5.86 6.85 -1.35
N LEU A 141 6.95 6.36 -1.94
CA LEU A 141 8.14 5.90 -1.24
C LEU A 141 9.30 6.86 -1.56
N ALA A 142 9.87 7.48 -0.55
CA ALA A 142 10.96 8.46 -0.71
C ALA A 142 10.67 9.54 -1.79
N GLY A 143 9.40 9.97 -1.90
CA GLY A 143 8.97 10.98 -2.87
C GLY A 143 8.41 10.44 -4.18
N GLU A 144 8.74 9.21 -4.58
CA GLU A 144 8.30 8.61 -5.84
C GLU A 144 6.99 7.82 -5.68
N TYR A 145 6.12 7.91 -6.70
CA TYR A 145 4.89 7.13 -6.71
C TYR A 145 5.17 5.68 -7.06
N VAL A 146 4.61 4.78 -6.26
CA VAL A 146 4.73 3.33 -6.43
C VAL A 146 3.36 2.67 -6.38
N SER A 147 3.25 1.47 -6.97
CA SER A 147 1.99 0.72 -6.96
C SER A 147 1.59 0.34 -5.52
N PRO A 148 0.37 0.70 -5.05
CA PRO A 148 -0.14 0.28 -3.74
C PRO A 148 -0.24 -1.23 -3.59
N LEU A 149 -0.41 -1.96 -4.70
CA LEU A 149 -0.54 -3.42 -4.69
C LEU A 149 0.72 -4.13 -4.20
N LEU A 150 1.89 -3.48 -4.27
CA LEU A 150 3.14 -3.98 -3.68
C LEU A 150 3.02 -4.17 -2.16
N TYR A 151 2.22 -3.35 -1.50
CA TYR A 151 2.01 -3.35 -0.04
C TYR A 151 0.78 -4.16 0.36
N LEU A 152 -0.29 -4.13 -0.45
CA LEU A 152 -1.54 -4.85 -0.19
C LEU A 152 -1.44 -6.36 -0.43
N GLY A 153 -0.27 -6.87 -0.86
CA GLY A 153 -0.05 -8.29 -1.09
C GLY A 153 -0.77 -8.86 -2.31
N GLY A 154 -1.26 -7.98 -3.22
CA GLY A 154 -2.00 -8.38 -4.42
C GLY A 154 -1.14 -8.81 -5.61
N LEU A 155 0.16 -8.58 -5.56
CA LEU A 155 1.07 -9.02 -6.62
C LEU A 155 1.67 -10.37 -6.25
N GLN A 156 1.27 -11.40 -6.98
CA GLN A 156 2.03 -12.66 -6.98
C GLN A 156 3.45 -12.32 -7.47
N ARG A 157 4.46 -12.81 -6.73
CA ARG A 157 5.84 -12.73 -7.20
C ARG A 157 5.89 -13.31 -8.60
N ALA A 158 6.36 -12.53 -9.57
CA ALA A 158 6.69 -13.09 -10.88
C ALA A 158 7.73 -14.18 -10.67
N VAL A 159 7.33 -15.43 -10.90
CA VAL A 159 8.27 -16.55 -10.94
C VAL A 159 8.82 -16.57 -12.37
N LEU A 160 10.09 -16.18 -12.50
CA LEU A 160 10.79 -16.36 -13.76
C LEU A 160 10.89 -17.89 -13.99
N LEU A 161 10.17 -18.37 -14.98
CA LEU A 161 10.34 -19.76 -15.42
C LEU A 161 11.75 -19.89 -16.00
N PRO A 162 12.52 -20.96 -15.62
CA PRO A 162 13.79 -21.22 -16.25
C PRO A 162 13.59 -21.34 -17.78
N LEU A 163 14.41 -20.66 -18.55
CA LEU A 163 14.38 -20.75 -20.02
C LEU A 163 14.87 -22.12 -20.50
N ASP A 164 15.49 -22.89 -19.63
CA ASP A 164 15.98 -24.24 -19.90
C ASP A 164 14.89 -25.29 -19.66
N LEU A 165 13.82 -25.24 -20.43
CA LEU A 165 12.96 -26.41 -20.58
C LEU A 165 13.77 -27.46 -21.35
N PRO A 166 14.07 -28.67 -20.76
CA PRO A 166 14.74 -29.69 -21.49
C PRO A 166 13.93 -30.03 -22.74
N ALA A 167 14.60 -30.12 -23.88
CA ALA A 167 14.04 -30.39 -25.22
C ALA A 167 13.13 -31.63 -25.31
N ALA A 168 12.97 -32.38 -24.21
CA ALA A 168 12.16 -33.58 -24.12
C ALA A 168 10.64 -33.32 -24.07
N GLN A 169 10.18 -32.11 -23.77
CA GLN A 169 8.73 -31.81 -23.67
C GLN A 169 8.12 -31.32 -24.99
N THR A 170 8.92 -31.12 -26.04
CA THR A 170 8.39 -30.74 -27.36
C THR A 170 7.89 -31.93 -28.21
N ARG A 171 7.99 -33.18 -27.70
CA ARG A 171 7.61 -34.36 -28.46
C ARG A 171 6.11 -34.72 -28.37
N GLY A 172 5.27 -33.93 -27.80
CA GLY A 172 3.85 -34.19 -27.61
C GLY A 172 2.87 -33.44 -28.51
N TRP A 173 3.35 -32.49 -29.30
CA TRP A 173 2.45 -31.81 -30.23
C TRP A 173 2.51 -32.53 -31.55
N GLY A 174 1.55 -33.46 -31.71
CA GLY A 174 1.35 -34.17 -32.95
C GLY A 174 1.37 -33.21 -34.13
N ARG A 175 2.07 -33.62 -35.18
CA ARG A 175 2.02 -32.98 -36.49
C ARG A 175 0.56 -32.89 -36.94
N ALA A 176 -0.12 -31.77 -36.57
CA ALA A 176 -1.23 -31.31 -37.37
C ALA A 176 -0.60 -30.87 -38.69
N GLN A 177 -0.77 -31.65 -39.72
CA GLN A 177 -0.40 -31.26 -41.08
C GLN A 177 -1.19 -29.97 -41.39
N ALA A 178 -0.53 -28.82 -41.27
CA ALA A 178 -1.05 -27.59 -41.80
C ALA A 178 -1.04 -27.70 -43.32
N ARG A 179 -2.16 -28.11 -43.89
CA ARG A 179 -2.42 -27.93 -45.32
C ARG A 179 -2.63 -26.44 -45.53
N GLY A 180 -1.66 -25.81 -46.12
CA GLY A 180 -1.83 -24.70 -47.01
C GLY A 180 -2.31 -23.36 -46.47
N CYS A 181 -1.73 -22.85 -45.35
CA CYS A 181 -1.85 -21.40 -45.07
C CYS A 181 -0.51 -20.70 -45.33
N ALA A 182 -0.38 -20.02 -46.41
CA ALA A 182 0.76 -19.14 -46.71
C ALA A 182 0.45 -17.73 -46.21
N VAL A 183 1.25 -17.25 -45.24
CA VAL A 183 1.20 -15.86 -44.80
C VAL A 183 2.03 -15.05 -45.80
N ARG A 184 1.38 -14.24 -46.65
CA ARG A 184 2.07 -13.19 -47.45
C ARG A 184 2.10 -11.93 -46.62
N TYR A 185 3.28 -11.50 -46.25
CA TYR A 185 3.51 -10.16 -45.75
C TYR A 185 3.52 -9.19 -46.94
N THR A 186 2.53 -8.32 -47.07
CA THR A 186 2.59 -7.13 -47.88
C THR A 186 2.61 -5.90 -47.01
N GLU A 187 3.59 -5.07 -47.24
CA GLU A 187 3.87 -3.81 -46.54
C GLU A 187 2.80 -2.75 -46.86
N ALA A 188 1.58 -2.93 -46.39
CA ALA A 188 0.57 -1.88 -46.29
C ALA A 188 -0.62 -2.37 -45.46
N ARG A 189 -0.66 -1.95 -44.23
CA ARG A 189 -1.86 -1.78 -43.38
C ARG A 189 -3.07 -2.69 -43.68
N ARG A 190 -3.18 -3.79 -42.97
CA ARG A 190 -4.33 -4.61 -42.57
C ARG A 190 -4.03 -6.09 -42.77
N SER A 191 -3.81 -6.80 -41.61
CA SER A 191 -3.73 -8.25 -41.65
C SER A 191 -5.14 -8.81 -41.84
N ALA A 192 -5.40 -9.45 -42.98
CA ALA A 192 -6.55 -10.30 -43.17
C ALA A 192 -6.07 -11.76 -43.28
N LEU A 193 -6.53 -12.62 -42.40
CA LEU A 193 -6.36 -14.07 -42.49
C LEU A 193 -7.42 -14.61 -43.45
N THR A 194 -7.00 -15.13 -44.58
CA THR A 194 -7.89 -15.86 -45.50
C THR A 194 -7.40 -17.29 -45.59
N CYS A 195 -8.20 -18.23 -45.13
CA CYS A 195 -8.01 -19.65 -45.38
C CYS A 195 -8.87 -20.09 -46.57
N VAL A 196 -8.28 -20.78 -47.55
CA VAL A 196 -8.97 -21.46 -48.65
C VAL A 196 -8.87 -22.95 -48.39
#